data_ff9d9b22c2d7c56eb5fe600cb8697a42
#
_entry.id   ff9d9b22c2d7c56eb5fe600cb8697a42
#
_cell.length_a   1.000
_cell.length_b   1.000
_cell.length_c   1.000
_cell.angle_alpha   90.00
_cell.angle_beta   90.00
_cell.angle_gamma   90.00
#
_symmetry.space_group_name_H-M   'P 1'
#
loop_
_entity.id
_entity.type
_entity.pdbx_description
1 polymer ?
#
loop_
_entity_poly.entity_id
_entity_poly.type
_entity_poly.pdbx_seq_one_letter_code
_entity_poly.pdbx_strand_id
1 'polypeptide(L)'
;MLYFDGTRGRLHYRRWTVENPAAVAMLLPGIGQHSGNYHRFARLLRSVDIEVWGLDTAGHGLSEGDPAHPGTLAELVADATRLVDLARAELPDAPLVLMGHSLGAVTALGMLGAAVPDARTATDLNAVEANYPIVPSLTPGTLTGLVLSAVPRRALGSGLPGAPGTPLPSDLPVLAVHGMEDRRAPIDAMRVWTGRHEWVDLREYADAGHDLLHEPVHARVGADIADWMQSVVVGLARHA
;
A
#
# COMPACT_ATOMS: atom_id res chain seq x y z
N MET A 1 17.63 8.23 -13.32
CA MET A 1 17.19 7.69 -12.01
C MET A 1 16.39 8.77 -11.32
N LEU A 2 15.26 8.40 -10.71
CA LEU A 2 14.31 9.34 -10.12
C LEU A 2 14.48 9.31 -8.60
N TYR A 3 14.67 10.48 -7.99
CA TYR A 3 14.89 10.63 -6.55
C TYR A 3 14.14 11.85 -6.01
N PHE A 4 13.81 11.82 -4.73
CA PHE A 4 13.36 12.98 -3.96
C PHE A 4 13.96 12.98 -2.55
N ASP A 5 13.93 14.11 -1.87
CA ASP A 5 14.41 14.21 -0.49
C ASP A 5 13.37 13.66 0.48
N GLY A 6 13.67 12.51 1.08
CA GLY A 6 12.85 11.86 2.09
C GLY A 6 13.22 12.27 3.51
N THR A 7 12.55 11.67 4.49
CA THR A 7 12.76 11.95 5.92
C THR A 7 14.11 11.43 6.43
N ARG A 8 14.65 10.39 5.82
CA ARG A 8 15.88 9.70 6.24
C ARG A 8 16.95 9.63 5.14
N GLY A 9 16.98 10.63 4.29
CA GLY A 9 17.91 10.72 3.17
C GLY A 9 17.17 10.75 1.84
N ARG A 10 17.93 10.66 0.76
CA ARG A 10 17.41 10.73 -0.59
C ARG A 10 16.78 9.39 -0.99
N LEU A 11 15.50 9.41 -1.34
CA LEU A 11 14.73 8.22 -1.69
C LEU A 11 14.59 8.07 -3.20
N HIS A 12 14.82 6.85 -3.67
CA HIS A 12 14.61 6.46 -5.06
C HIS A 12 13.15 6.01 -5.25
N TYR A 13 12.62 6.33 -6.41
CA TYR A 13 11.38 5.73 -6.90
C TYR A 13 11.54 5.29 -8.35
N ARG A 14 10.78 4.28 -8.72
CA ARG A 14 10.72 3.78 -10.08
C ARG A 14 9.38 4.09 -10.69
N ARG A 15 9.41 4.50 -11.95
CA ARG A 15 8.23 4.80 -12.72
C ARG A 15 8.16 3.88 -13.95
N TRP A 16 7.02 3.28 -14.18
CA TRP A 16 6.71 2.53 -15.40
C TRP A 16 5.63 3.28 -16.15
N THR A 17 6.07 4.15 -17.01
CA THR A 17 5.25 5.16 -17.70
C THR A 17 4.30 4.54 -18.73
N VAL A 18 3.12 5.17 -18.85
CA VAL A 18 2.12 4.96 -19.89
C VAL A 18 1.85 6.31 -20.55
N GLU A 19 1.67 6.36 -21.89
CA GLU A 19 1.52 7.61 -22.63
C GLU A 19 0.26 8.38 -22.20
N ASN A 20 -0.87 7.68 -22.07
CA ASN A 20 -2.14 8.23 -21.62
C ASN A 20 -2.73 7.29 -20.55
N PRO A 21 -2.27 7.37 -19.29
CA PRO A 21 -2.66 6.40 -18.30
C PRO A 21 -4.15 6.55 -17.92
N ALA A 22 -4.87 5.42 -17.91
CA ALA A 22 -6.22 5.36 -17.37
C ALA A 22 -6.24 5.56 -15.84
N ALA A 23 -5.14 5.19 -15.18
CA ALA A 23 -4.93 5.39 -13.75
C ALA A 23 -3.45 5.36 -13.38
N VAL A 24 -3.14 5.79 -12.17
CA VAL A 24 -1.82 5.68 -11.52
C VAL A 24 -1.92 4.75 -10.33
N ALA A 25 -1.05 3.74 -10.28
CA ALA A 25 -0.87 2.87 -9.13
C ALA A 25 0.37 3.31 -8.33
N MET A 26 0.17 3.71 -7.08
CA MET A 26 1.23 4.02 -6.13
C MET A 26 1.57 2.75 -5.37
N LEU A 27 2.77 2.20 -5.58
CA LEU A 27 3.21 0.93 -5.01
C LEU A 27 4.18 1.16 -3.84
N LEU A 28 3.76 0.69 -2.66
CA LEU A 28 4.54 0.70 -1.43
C LEU A 28 4.98 -0.73 -1.07
N PRO A 29 6.26 -1.07 -1.25
CA PRO A 29 6.79 -2.39 -0.96
C PRO A 29 6.78 -2.77 0.52
N GLY A 30 6.93 -4.08 0.79
CA GLY A 30 7.17 -4.60 2.12
C GLY A 30 8.62 -4.38 2.61
N ILE A 31 8.86 -4.66 3.89
CA ILE A 31 10.21 -4.63 4.46
C ILE A 31 11.11 -5.65 3.74
N GLY A 32 12.33 -5.26 3.45
CA GLY A 32 13.28 -6.07 2.67
C GLY A 32 13.01 -6.08 1.16
N GLN A 33 11.96 -5.40 0.70
CA GLN A 33 11.61 -5.30 -0.71
C GLN A 33 11.81 -3.86 -1.23
N HIS A 34 11.83 -3.70 -2.54
CA HIS A 34 11.97 -2.43 -3.23
C HIS A 34 11.25 -2.46 -4.59
N SER A 35 11.07 -1.31 -5.21
CA SER A 35 10.35 -1.20 -6.50
C SER A 35 10.83 -2.18 -7.57
N GLY A 36 12.13 -2.47 -7.61
CA GLY A 36 12.71 -3.41 -8.57
C GLY A 36 12.19 -4.85 -8.46
N ASN A 37 11.67 -5.27 -7.31
CA ASN A 37 11.07 -6.61 -7.16
C ASN A 37 9.75 -6.74 -7.94
N TYR A 38 9.09 -5.63 -8.25
CA TYR A 38 7.74 -5.59 -8.83
C TYR A 38 7.69 -5.42 -10.36
N HIS A 39 8.81 -5.59 -11.07
CA HIS A 39 8.86 -5.39 -12.53
C HIS A 39 7.82 -6.20 -13.32
N ARG A 40 7.57 -7.46 -12.93
CA ARG A 40 6.57 -8.30 -13.62
C ARG A 40 5.16 -7.77 -13.43
N PHE A 41 4.83 -7.42 -12.20
CA PHE A 41 3.54 -6.84 -11.84
C PHE A 41 3.33 -5.47 -12.52
N ALA A 42 4.32 -4.59 -12.47
CA ALA A 42 4.24 -3.29 -13.13
C ALA A 42 4.09 -3.40 -14.65
N ARG A 43 4.71 -4.40 -15.31
CA ARG A 43 4.48 -4.67 -16.73
C ARG A 43 3.05 -5.09 -17.02
N LEU A 44 2.46 -5.91 -16.13
CA LEU A 44 1.06 -6.30 -16.26
C LEU A 44 0.14 -5.09 -16.16
N LEU A 45 0.32 -4.23 -15.16
CA LEU A 45 -0.47 -3.01 -15.01
C LEU A 45 -0.33 -2.07 -16.21
N ARG A 46 0.89 -1.91 -16.74
CA ARG A 46 1.11 -1.15 -17.97
C ARG A 46 0.36 -1.70 -19.17
N SER A 47 0.21 -3.02 -19.29
CA SER A 47 -0.52 -3.63 -20.42
C SER A 47 -2.03 -3.36 -20.39
N VAL A 48 -2.52 -2.78 -19.31
CA VAL A 48 -3.92 -2.35 -19.11
C VAL A 48 -4.00 -0.84 -18.81
N ASP A 49 -3.04 -0.08 -19.33
CA ASP A 49 -2.96 1.38 -19.26
C ASP A 49 -2.91 1.97 -17.83
N ILE A 50 -2.38 1.22 -16.87
CA ILE A 50 -2.13 1.69 -15.51
C ILE A 50 -0.64 2.00 -15.36
N GLU A 51 -0.30 3.27 -15.14
CA GLU A 51 1.05 3.70 -14.83
C GLU A 51 1.41 3.34 -13.39
N VAL A 52 2.64 2.89 -13.13
CA VAL A 52 3.07 2.50 -11.77
C VAL A 52 4.20 3.39 -11.28
N TRP A 53 4.06 3.88 -10.06
CA TRP A 53 5.08 4.58 -9.30
C TRP A 53 5.42 3.76 -8.05
N GLY A 54 6.60 3.18 -8.00
CA GLY A 54 7.04 2.30 -6.91
C GLY A 54 8.11 2.96 -6.05
N LEU A 55 7.87 3.06 -4.75
CA LEU A 55 8.82 3.61 -3.77
C LEU A 55 9.91 2.58 -3.44
N ASP A 56 11.14 3.03 -3.30
CA ASP A 56 12.15 2.35 -2.52
C ASP A 56 12.19 3.03 -1.15
N THR A 57 11.69 2.35 -0.12
CA THR A 57 11.69 2.86 1.26
C THR A 57 13.12 3.11 1.75
N ALA A 58 13.32 4.01 2.70
CA ALA A 58 14.64 4.29 3.27
C ALA A 58 15.39 3.01 3.63
N GLY A 59 16.66 2.92 3.22
CA GLY A 59 17.51 1.76 3.38
C GLY A 59 17.25 0.59 2.42
N HIS A 60 16.28 0.73 1.48
CA HIS A 60 15.92 -0.33 0.54
C HIS A 60 16.19 0.08 -0.90
N GLY A 61 16.45 -0.90 -1.77
CA GLY A 61 16.68 -0.67 -3.19
C GLY A 61 17.82 0.29 -3.48
N LEU A 62 17.52 1.44 -4.09
CA LEU A 62 18.47 2.50 -4.40
C LEU A 62 18.32 3.73 -3.48
N SER A 63 17.46 3.66 -2.47
CA SER A 63 17.28 4.71 -1.48
C SER A 63 18.44 4.72 -0.47
N GLU A 64 18.78 5.91 0.02
CA GLU A 64 19.68 6.10 1.15
C GLU A 64 19.00 5.62 2.45
N GLY A 65 19.80 5.45 3.50
CA GLY A 65 19.32 5.04 4.83
C GLY A 65 19.84 3.67 5.26
N ASP A 66 19.38 3.24 6.42
CA ASP A 66 19.75 1.96 7.01
C ASP A 66 18.61 0.94 6.81
N PRO A 67 18.87 -0.21 6.16
CA PRO A 67 17.85 -1.22 5.92
C PRO A 67 17.29 -1.84 7.22
N ALA A 68 18.05 -1.79 8.32
CA ALA A 68 17.57 -2.22 9.64
C ALA A 68 16.62 -1.21 10.29
N HIS A 69 16.63 0.04 9.84
CA HIS A 69 15.85 1.15 10.41
C HIS A 69 15.17 1.98 9.33
N PRO A 70 14.14 1.43 8.65
CA PRO A 70 13.47 2.11 7.53
C PRO A 70 12.69 3.37 7.92
N GLY A 71 12.52 3.61 9.21
CA GLY A 71 11.82 4.76 9.77
C GLY A 71 10.63 4.41 10.63
N THR A 72 10.12 5.41 11.34
CA THR A 72 8.84 5.35 12.07
C THR A 72 7.67 5.34 11.07
N LEU A 73 6.49 4.94 11.53
CA LEU A 73 5.30 4.99 10.65
C LEU A 73 5.01 6.41 10.15
N ALA A 74 5.21 7.43 10.98
CA ALA A 74 5.05 8.83 10.57
C ALA A 74 6.03 9.25 9.46
N GLU A 75 7.29 8.83 9.53
CA GLU A 75 8.28 9.07 8.48
C GLU A 75 7.94 8.32 7.19
N LEU A 76 7.53 7.05 7.29
CA LEU A 76 7.09 6.25 6.14
C LEU A 76 5.87 6.87 5.44
N VAL A 77 4.90 7.35 6.22
CA VAL A 77 3.71 8.07 5.71
C VAL A 77 4.12 9.37 5.03
N ALA A 78 5.01 10.16 5.64
CA ALA A 78 5.48 11.41 5.06
C ALA A 78 6.19 11.18 3.71
N ASP A 79 7.04 10.17 3.63
CA ASP A 79 7.78 9.82 2.41
C ASP A 79 6.85 9.31 1.30
N ALA A 80 5.89 8.44 1.65
CA ALA A 80 4.88 7.96 0.70
C ALA A 80 3.97 9.10 0.19
N THR A 81 3.61 10.05 1.07
CA THR A 81 2.82 11.22 0.68
C THR A 81 3.57 12.09 -0.31
N ARG A 82 4.86 12.34 -0.10
CA ARG A 82 5.69 13.09 -1.07
C ARG A 82 5.71 12.45 -2.45
N LEU A 83 5.75 11.10 -2.51
CA LEU A 83 5.69 10.40 -3.79
C LEU A 83 4.31 10.58 -4.46
N VAL A 84 3.22 10.58 -3.68
CA VAL A 84 1.87 10.89 -4.19
C VAL A 84 1.80 12.31 -4.73
N ASP A 85 2.36 13.29 -4.02
CA ASP A 85 2.40 14.69 -4.45
C ASP A 85 3.16 14.85 -5.77
N LEU A 86 4.29 14.15 -5.93
CA LEU A 86 5.04 14.14 -7.19
C LEU A 86 4.22 13.56 -8.35
N ALA A 87 3.50 12.46 -8.13
CA ALA A 87 2.65 11.87 -9.14
C ALA A 87 1.48 12.80 -9.50
N ARG A 88 0.88 13.47 -8.51
CA ARG A 88 -0.20 14.46 -8.72
C ARG A 88 0.27 15.72 -9.45
N ALA A 89 1.51 16.15 -9.22
CA ALA A 89 2.07 17.28 -9.95
C ALA A 89 2.24 17.00 -11.45
N GLU A 90 2.53 15.74 -11.83
CA GLU A 90 2.69 15.33 -13.22
C GLU A 90 1.38 14.86 -13.87
N LEU A 91 0.50 14.24 -13.10
CA LEU A 91 -0.75 13.59 -13.57
C LEU A 91 -1.92 14.01 -12.64
N PRO A 92 -2.30 15.31 -12.64
CA PRO A 92 -3.23 15.87 -11.66
C PRO A 92 -4.63 15.22 -11.70
N ASP A 93 -5.09 14.88 -12.89
CA ASP A 93 -6.46 14.38 -13.12
C ASP A 93 -6.55 12.84 -13.18
N ALA A 94 -5.42 12.14 -13.16
CA ALA A 94 -5.42 10.70 -13.28
C ALA A 94 -6.00 10.04 -12.02
N PRO A 95 -6.95 9.08 -12.15
CA PRO A 95 -7.39 8.25 -11.03
C PRO A 95 -6.20 7.60 -10.32
N LEU A 96 -6.17 7.65 -8.99
CA LEU A 96 -5.01 7.18 -8.21
C LEU A 96 -5.42 6.02 -7.30
N VAL A 97 -4.78 4.88 -7.49
CA VAL A 97 -4.92 3.71 -6.63
C VAL A 97 -3.67 3.55 -5.78
N LEU A 98 -3.84 3.54 -4.47
CA LEU A 98 -2.75 3.25 -3.54
C LEU A 98 -2.66 1.74 -3.31
N MET A 99 -1.47 1.18 -3.42
CA MET A 99 -1.21 -0.24 -3.17
C MET A 99 -0.06 -0.41 -2.19
N GLY A 100 -0.31 -1.16 -1.12
CA GLY A 100 0.71 -1.51 -0.14
C GLY A 100 0.81 -3.01 0.09
N HIS A 101 2.05 -3.51 0.24
CA HIS A 101 2.33 -4.87 0.65
C HIS A 101 3.01 -4.88 2.02
N SER A 102 2.54 -5.69 2.96
CA SER A 102 3.14 -5.87 4.29
C SER A 102 3.40 -4.51 4.99
N LEU A 103 4.67 -4.08 5.17
CA LEU A 103 5.00 -2.76 5.70
C LEU A 103 4.39 -1.63 4.86
N GLY A 104 4.39 -1.76 3.54
CA GLY A 104 3.74 -0.80 2.65
C GLY A 104 2.23 -0.72 2.86
N ALA A 105 1.56 -1.83 3.22
CA ALA A 105 0.14 -1.81 3.57
C ALA A 105 -0.11 -1.09 4.90
N VAL A 106 0.79 -1.25 5.88
CA VAL A 106 0.74 -0.47 7.14
C VAL A 106 0.89 1.03 6.84
N THR A 107 1.83 1.38 5.96
CA THR A 107 2.06 2.77 5.53
C THR A 107 0.82 3.32 4.82
N ALA A 108 0.22 2.57 3.90
CA ALA A 108 -0.99 2.98 3.18
C ALA A 108 -2.17 3.23 4.12
N LEU A 109 -2.38 2.35 5.11
CA LEU A 109 -3.39 2.55 6.15
C LEU A 109 -3.07 3.78 7.02
N GLY A 110 -1.79 4.01 7.33
CA GLY A 110 -1.33 5.20 8.05
C GLY A 110 -1.63 6.50 7.29
N MET A 111 -1.45 6.53 5.96
CA MET A 111 -1.77 7.68 5.12
C MET A 111 -3.25 8.08 5.20
N LEU A 112 -4.13 7.12 5.48
CA LEU A 112 -5.58 7.32 5.67
C LEU A 112 -5.97 7.51 7.14
N GLY A 113 -5.00 7.49 8.06
CA GLY A 113 -5.25 7.57 9.50
C GLY A 113 -5.87 6.31 10.09
N ALA A 114 -5.95 5.22 9.32
CA ALA A 114 -6.61 3.98 9.71
C ALA A 114 -5.68 2.97 10.40
N ALA A 115 -4.36 3.16 10.32
CA ALA A 115 -3.42 2.31 11.04
C ALA A 115 -3.44 2.59 12.54
N VAL A 116 -3.55 1.53 13.33
CA VAL A 116 -3.40 1.63 14.78
C VAL A 116 -1.91 1.62 15.12
N PRO A 117 -1.38 2.69 15.71
CA PRO A 117 -0.01 2.68 16.20
C PRO A 117 0.11 1.69 17.36
N ASP A 118 0.62 0.50 17.13
CA ASP A 118 1.22 -0.29 18.21
C ASP A 118 2.69 0.14 18.29
N ALA A 119 3.15 0.50 19.48
CA ALA A 119 4.54 0.86 19.77
C ALA A 119 5.57 -0.17 19.26
N ARG A 120 5.12 -1.39 18.97
CA ARG A 120 5.92 -2.49 18.43
C ARG A 120 5.84 -2.61 16.90
N THR A 121 5.13 -1.71 16.20
CA THR A 121 4.91 -1.81 14.75
C THR A 121 5.90 -1.06 13.89
N ALA A 122 6.56 -0.08 14.40
CA ALA A 122 7.81 0.36 13.82
C ALA A 122 8.80 -0.75 14.12
N THR A 123 8.99 -1.71 13.19
CA THR A 123 9.97 -2.79 13.32
C THR A 123 10.55 -2.80 14.72
N ASP A 124 10.18 -3.68 15.63
CA ASP A 124 10.55 -3.64 17.04
C ASP A 124 12.05 -3.42 17.25
N LEU A 125 12.46 -2.39 16.76
CA LEU A 125 13.76 -1.88 16.64
C LEU A 125 13.73 -0.68 17.59
N ASN A 126 13.64 -0.99 18.91
CA ASN A 126 13.74 0.00 19.99
C ASN A 126 12.60 1.05 20.01
N ALA A 127 11.36 0.60 20.04
CA ALA A 127 10.19 1.44 20.17
C ALA A 127 10.19 2.27 21.46
N VAL A 128 10.68 3.46 21.36
CA VAL A 128 10.39 4.53 22.29
C VAL A 128 9.91 5.69 21.44
N GLU A 129 8.60 5.78 21.27
CA GLU A 129 7.83 6.99 20.97
C GLU A 129 6.48 6.65 20.35
N ALA A 130 5.64 6.03 21.15
CA ALA A 130 4.38 5.42 20.72
C ALA A 130 3.16 6.26 21.06
N ASN A 131 3.14 7.55 20.84
CA ASN A 131 1.93 8.34 21.14
C ASN A 131 1.73 9.57 20.25
N TYR A 132 2.16 9.55 19.01
CA TYR A 132 1.74 10.59 18.08
C TYR A 132 0.50 10.13 17.32
N PRO A 133 -0.62 10.86 17.38
CA PRO A 133 -1.75 10.60 16.51
C PRO A 133 -1.24 10.70 15.06
N ILE A 134 -1.42 9.65 14.27
CA ILE A 134 -1.15 9.72 12.82
C ILE A 134 -2.24 10.61 12.25
N VAL A 135 -1.84 11.79 11.81
CA VAL A 135 -2.73 12.69 11.09
C VAL A 135 -2.87 12.14 9.67
N PRO A 136 -4.09 11.89 9.18
CA PRO A 136 -4.29 11.48 7.79
C PRO A 136 -3.58 12.46 6.85
N SER A 137 -2.75 11.95 5.96
CA SER A 137 -2.04 12.77 4.97
C SER A 137 -2.78 12.87 3.65
N LEU A 138 -3.75 11.99 3.41
CA LEU A 138 -4.61 12.01 2.25
C LEU A 138 -6.03 12.40 2.64
N THR A 139 -6.60 13.35 1.91
CA THR A 139 -8.00 13.74 2.07
C THR A 139 -8.93 12.75 1.38
N PRO A 140 -10.18 12.57 1.88
CA PRO A 140 -11.20 11.84 1.15
C PRO A 140 -11.33 12.34 -0.31
N GLY A 141 -11.45 11.43 -1.26
CA GLY A 141 -11.51 11.78 -2.69
C GLY A 141 -10.15 11.88 -3.40
N THR A 142 -9.02 11.89 -2.68
CA THR A 142 -7.68 11.85 -3.30
C THR A 142 -7.43 10.49 -3.98
N LEU A 143 -7.98 9.41 -3.41
CA LEU A 143 -7.81 8.04 -3.91
C LEU A 143 -9.06 7.55 -4.61
N THR A 144 -8.84 6.85 -5.70
CA THR A 144 -9.84 6.06 -6.44
C THR A 144 -10.04 4.68 -5.84
N GLY A 145 -9.02 4.13 -5.20
CA GLY A 145 -9.06 2.81 -4.58
C GLY A 145 -7.81 2.51 -3.76
N LEU A 146 -7.93 1.49 -2.94
CA LEU A 146 -6.86 0.99 -2.07
C LEU A 146 -6.69 -0.52 -2.26
N VAL A 147 -5.46 -0.97 -2.51
CA VAL A 147 -5.09 -2.39 -2.54
C VAL A 147 -4.18 -2.70 -1.36
N LEU A 148 -4.59 -3.65 -0.55
CA LEU A 148 -3.86 -4.12 0.63
C LEU A 148 -3.42 -5.57 0.43
N SER A 149 -2.12 -5.83 0.49
CA SER A 149 -1.55 -7.17 0.34
C SER A 149 -0.84 -7.61 1.61
N ALA A 150 -1.19 -8.79 2.12
CA ALA A 150 -0.53 -9.45 3.26
C ALA A 150 -0.38 -8.52 4.48
N VAL A 151 -1.46 -7.90 4.92
CA VAL A 151 -1.47 -6.89 6.00
C VAL A 151 -1.14 -7.56 7.34
N PRO A 152 -0.12 -7.09 8.08
CA PRO A 152 0.17 -7.60 9.40
C PRO A 152 -1.00 -7.36 10.38
N ARG A 153 -1.34 -8.38 11.19
CA ARG A 153 -2.43 -8.33 12.19
C ARG A 153 -2.44 -7.04 13.01
N ARG A 154 -1.27 -6.61 13.43
CA ARG A 154 -1.08 -5.42 14.26
C ARG A 154 -1.55 -4.11 13.61
N ALA A 155 -1.56 -4.04 12.28
CA ALA A 155 -2.04 -2.86 11.53
C ALA A 155 -3.57 -2.81 11.41
N LEU A 156 -4.25 -3.92 11.66
CA LEU A 156 -5.71 -4.04 11.57
C LEU A 156 -6.44 -3.67 12.88
N GLY A 157 -5.68 -3.25 13.90
CA GLY A 157 -6.19 -2.95 15.23
C GLY A 157 -6.58 -4.19 16.03
N SER A 158 -6.90 -3.99 17.32
CA SER A 158 -7.35 -5.08 18.20
C SER A 158 -8.74 -5.59 17.84
N GLY A 159 -9.43 -4.87 16.95
CA GLY A 159 -10.81 -5.16 16.59
C GLY A 159 -11.80 -4.98 17.74
N LEU A 160 -11.38 -4.43 18.86
CA LEU A 160 -12.27 -4.16 20.00
C LEU A 160 -13.04 -2.85 19.77
N PRO A 161 -14.33 -2.77 20.19
CA PRO A 161 -15.07 -1.51 20.18
C PRO A 161 -14.31 -0.44 20.96
N GLY A 162 -14.09 0.73 20.35
CA GLY A 162 -13.35 1.84 20.97
C GLY A 162 -11.84 1.77 20.85
N ALA A 163 -11.27 0.82 20.08
CA ALA A 163 -9.85 0.84 19.76
C ALA A 163 -9.50 2.10 18.94
N PRO A 164 -8.36 2.77 19.21
CA PRO A 164 -7.93 3.94 18.46
C PRO A 164 -7.65 3.55 17.00
N GLY A 165 -8.14 4.36 16.08
CA GLY A 165 -7.96 4.24 14.64
C GLY A 165 -9.11 4.94 13.94
N THR A 166 -8.82 5.74 12.91
CA THR A 166 -9.86 6.31 12.05
C THR A 166 -10.39 5.16 11.17
N PRO A 167 -11.71 4.92 11.11
CA PRO A 167 -12.25 3.95 10.17
C PRO A 167 -11.91 4.36 8.74
N LEU A 168 -11.66 3.38 7.88
CA LEU A 168 -11.54 3.65 6.45
C LEU A 168 -12.83 4.31 5.93
N PRO A 169 -12.72 5.29 5.01
CA PRO A 169 -13.90 5.85 4.34
C PRO A 169 -14.71 4.73 3.68
N SER A 170 -16.01 4.67 3.95
CA SER A 170 -16.90 3.63 3.43
C SER A 170 -17.19 3.75 1.92
N ASP A 171 -16.88 4.90 1.35
CA ASP A 171 -16.98 5.20 -0.09
C ASP A 171 -15.69 4.92 -0.86
N LEU A 172 -14.58 4.61 -0.15
CA LEU A 172 -13.34 4.20 -0.78
C LEU A 172 -13.37 2.70 -1.12
N PRO A 173 -13.33 2.31 -2.40
CA PRO A 173 -13.18 0.90 -2.78
C PRO A 173 -11.87 0.32 -2.23
N VAL A 174 -11.94 -0.84 -1.60
CA VAL A 174 -10.75 -1.53 -1.05
C VAL A 174 -10.71 -2.98 -1.50
N LEU A 175 -9.59 -3.40 -2.06
CA LEU A 175 -9.25 -4.79 -2.31
C LEU A 175 -8.19 -5.26 -1.32
N ALA A 176 -8.48 -6.33 -0.60
CA ALA A 176 -7.52 -7.05 0.22
C ALA A 176 -7.13 -8.36 -0.47
N VAL A 177 -5.84 -8.60 -0.69
CA VAL A 177 -5.33 -9.87 -1.23
C VAL A 177 -4.45 -10.56 -0.20
N HIS A 178 -4.71 -11.84 0.09
CA HIS A 178 -4.04 -12.53 1.18
C HIS A 178 -3.81 -14.02 0.87
N GLY A 179 -2.60 -14.50 1.21
CA GLY A 179 -2.28 -15.91 1.13
C GLY A 179 -2.81 -16.68 2.34
N MET A 180 -3.44 -17.82 2.12
CA MET A 180 -3.97 -18.64 3.21
C MET A 180 -2.87 -19.32 4.03
N GLU A 181 -1.67 -19.50 3.44
CA GLU A 181 -0.49 -20.09 4.09
C GLU A 181 0.47 -19.03 4.66
N ASP A 182 0.04 -17.77 4.73
CA ASP A 182 0.87 -16.68 5.26
C ASP A 182 1.14 -16.87 6.76
N ARG A 183 2.39 -17.21 7.08
CA ARG A 183 2.85 -17.43 8.46
C ARG A 183 3.35 -16.14 9.12
N ARG A 184 3.64 -15.08 8.34
CA ARG A 184 4.09 -13.77 8.86
C ARG A 184 2.90 -12.89 9.26
N ALA A 185 1.84 -12.96 8.45
CA ALA A 185 0.58 -12.26 8.66
C ALA A 185 -0.59 -13.26 8.52
N PRO A 186 -0.91 -14.07 9.54
CA PRO A 186 -1.99 -15.06 9.44
C PRO A 186 -3.31 -14.43 9.01
N ILE A 187 -3.97 -15.04 8.03
CA ILE A 187 -5.17 -14.52 7.34
C ILE A 187 -6.37 -14.28 8.27
N ASP A 188 -6.46 -14.99 9.40
CA ASP A 188 -7.61 -14.90 10.31
C ASP A 188 -7.87 -13.46 10.81
N ALA A 189 -6.80 -12.67 11.00
CA ALA A 189 -6.94 -11.28 11.40
C ALA A 189 -7.58 -10.43 10.26
N MET A 190 -7.23 -10.72 9.01
CA MET A 190 -7.80 -10.07 7.83
C MET A 190 -9.27 -10.43 7.67
N ARG A 191 -9.65 -11.71 7.83
CA ARG A 191 -11.05 -12.16 7.79
C ARG A 191 -11.91 -11.47 8.84
N VAL A 192 -11.41 -11.36 10.08
CA VAL A 192 -12.11 -10.65 11.16
C VAL A 192 -12.26 -9.17 10.83
N TRP A 193 -11.23 -8.55 10.27
CA TRP A 193 -11.24 -7.14 9.92
C TRP A 193 -12.20 -6.86 8.77
N THR A 194 -12.15 -7.64 7.68
CA THR A 194 -13.06 -7.48 6.53
C THR A 194 -14.51 -7.77 6.88
N GLY A 195 -14.77 -8.70 7.80
CA GLY A 195 -16.11 -8.96 8.32
C GLY A 195 -16.77 -7.77 9.04
N ARG A 196 -15.99 -6.70 9.33
CA ARG A 196 -16.48 -5.43 9.89
C ARG A 196 -16.50 -4.28 8.89
N HIS A 197 -15.96 -4.52 7.70
CA HIS A 197 -15.82 -3.57 6.62
C HIS A 197 -16.41 -4.19 5.34
N GLU A 198 -17.74 -4.29 5.27
CA GLU A 198 -18.49 -5.02 4.22
C GLU A 198 -18.18 -4.53 2.80
N TRP A 199 -17.62 -3.30 2.66
CA TRP A 199 -17.21 -2.74 1.37
C TRP A 199 -15.79 -3.15 0.94
N VAL A 200 -15.08 -3.94 1.76
CA VAL A 200 -13.76 -4.48 1.41
C VAL A 200 -13.91 -5.81 0.68
N ASP A 201 -13.42 -5.87 -0.56
CA ASP A 201 -13.30 -7.12 -1.30
C ASP A 201 -12.09 -7.90 -0.80
N LEU A 202 -12.31 -9.07 -0.17
CA LEU A 202 -11.24 -9.96 0.27
C LEU A 202 -11.06 -11.12 -0.70
N ARG A 203 -9.86 -11.22 -1.30
CA ARG A 203 -9.47 -12.37 -2.13
C ARG A 203 -8.40 -13.20 -1.44
N GLU A 204 -8.73 -14.46 -1.21
CA GLU A 204 -7.89 -15.43 -0.54
C GLU A 204 -7.27 -16.39 -1.55
N TYR A 205 -5.98 -16.69 -1.38
CA TYR A 205 -5.23 -17.58 -2.28
C TYR A 205 -4.72 -18.78 -1.50
N ALA A 206 -5.28 -19.95 -1.78
CA ALA A 206 -5.01 -21.21 -1.04
C ALA A 206 -3.54 -21.61 -1.06
N ASP A 207 -2.89 -21.45 -2.24
CA ASP A 207 -1.51 -21.89 -2.47
C ASP A 207 -0.50 -20.74 -2.35
N ALA A 208 -0.78 -19.75 -1.49
CA ALA A 208 0.04 -18.56 -1.35
C ALA A 208 0.42 -18.29 0.11
N GLY A 209 1.65 -17.85 0.30
CA GLY A 209 2.18 -17.34 1.56
C GLY A 209 2.13 -15.82 1.63
N HIS A 210 3.22 -15.22 2.16
CA HIS A 210 3.28 -13.78 2.41
C HIS A 210 3.51 -12.95 1.15
N ASP A 211 4.37 -13.43 0.26
CA ASP A 211 4.90 -12.64 -0.86
C ASP A 211 4.17 -12.95 -2.18
N LEU A 212 2.83 -12.85 -2.20
CA LEU A 212 1.92 -13.29 -3.26
C LEU A 212 2.37 -12.90 -4.69
N LEU A 213 2.91 -11.67 -4.88
CA LEU A 213 3.37 -11.21 -6.20
C LEU A 213 4.75 -11.76 -6.60
N HIS A 214 5.40 -12.55 -5.73
CA HIS A 214 6.70 -13.20 -5.98
C HIS A 214 6.62 -14.73 -5.95
N GLU A 215 5.51 -15.29 -5.50
CA GLU A 215 5.24 -16.72 -5.41
C GLU A 215 4.65 -17.29 -6.72
N PRO A 216 4.49 -18.60 -6.86
CA PRO A 216 3.94 -19.21 -8.06
C PRO A 216 2.57 -18.65 -8.50
N VAL A 217 1.76 -18.21 -7.56
CA VAL A 217 0.43 -17.60 -7.80
C VAL A 217 0.48 -16.16 -8.35
N HIS A 218 1.67 -15.56 -8.47
CA HIS A 218 1.85 -14.12 -8.80
C HIS A 218 1.09 -13.67 -10.06
N ALA A 219 0.98 -14.53 -11.06
CA ALA A 219 0.27 -14.18 -12.30
C ALA A 219 -1.23 -14.03 -12.08
N ARG A 220 -1.84 -14.94 -11.31
CA ARG A 220 -3.26 -14.91 -10.95
C ARG A 220 -3.54 -13.69 -10.04
N VAL A 221 -2.75 -13.53 -8.96
CA VAL A 221 -2.90 -12.39 -8.05
C VAL A 221 -2.76 -11.06 -8.79
N GLY A 222 -1.77 -10.96 -9.68
CA GLY A 222 -1.56 -9.76 -10.48
C GLY A 222 -2.72 -9.45 -11.42
N ALA A 223 -3.29 -10.45 -12.09
CA ALA A 223 -4.46 -10.30 -12.95
C ALA A 223 -5.68 -9.85 -12.14
N ASP A 224 -5.95 -10.51 -11.03
CA ASP A 224 -7.07 -10.17 -10.14
C ASP A 224 -6.99 -8.72 -9.62
N ILE A 225 -5.78 -8.23 -9.30
CA ILE A 225 -5.57 -6.83 -8.89
C ILE A 225 -5.78 -5.88 -10.08
N ALA A 226 -5.25 -6.21 -11.25
CA ALA A 226 -5.40 -5.39 -12.46
C ALA A 226 -6.86 -5.23 -12.88
N ASP A 227 -7.62 -6.33 -12.91
CA ASP A 227 -9.04 -6.35 -13.23
C ASP A 227 -9.84 -5.52 -12.22
N TRP A 228 -9.51 -5.64 -10.93
CA TRP A 228 -10.17 -4.83 -9.91
C TRP A 228 -9.85 -3.35 -10.07
N MET A 229 -8.59 -2.97 -10.29
CA MET A 229 -8.22 -1.57 -10.52
C MET A 229 -8.96 -0.99 -11.72
N GLN A 230 -9.04 -1.72 -12.84
CA GLN A 230 -9.81 -1.28 -14.00
C GLN A 230 -11.29 -1.08 -13.67
N SER A 231 -11.89 -1.98 -12.89
CA SER A 231 -13.31 -1.90 -12.53
C SER A 231 -13.64 -0.65 -11.70
N VAL A 232 -12.79 -0.28 -10.73
CA VAL A 232 -13.01 0.93 -9.90
C VAL A 232 -12.78 2.21 -10.69
N VAL A 233 -11.81 2.23 -11.63
CA VAL A 233 -11.56 3.37 -12.52
C VAL A 233 -12.73 3.60 -13.47
N VAL A 234 -13.27 2.53 -14.09
CA VAL A 234 -14.45 2.61 -14.96
C VAL A 234 -15.71 2.99 -14.19
N GLY A 235 -15.85 2.52 -12.94
CA GLY A 235 -16.97 2.87 -12.07
C GLY A 235 -17.06 4.37 -11.81
N LEU A 236 -15.92 5.05 -11.60
CA LEU A 236 -15.90 6.51 -11.45
C LEU A 236 -16.34 7.25 -12.70
N ALA A 237 -15.92 6.82 -13.88
CA ALA A 237 -16.28 7.47 -15.14
C ALA A 237 -17.79 7.43 -15.45
N ARG A 238 -18.55 6.55 -14.78
CA ARG A 238 -20.02 6.46 -14.94
C ARG A 238 -20.78 7.37 -13.98
N HIS A 239 -20.13 7.92 -12.97
CA HIS A 239 -20.74 8.73 -11.92
C HIS A 239 -20.27 10.20 -11.94
N ALA A 240 -19.31 10.53 -12.82
CA ALA A 240 -18.84 11.88 -13.13
C ALA A 240 -19.57 12.47 -14.35
#